data_5ce2b352f598149c4430e5032d58fee7
#
_entry.id   5ce2b352f598149c4430e5032d58fee7
#
_cell.length_a   1.000
_cell.length_b   1.000
_cell.length_c   1.000
_cell.angle_alpha   90.00
_cell.angle_beta   90.00
_cell.angle_gamma   90.00
#
_symmetry.space_group_name_H-M   'P 1'
#
loop_
_entity.id
_entity.type
_entity.pdbx_description
1 polymer ?
#
loop_
_entity_poly.entity_id
_entity_poly.type
_entity_poly.pdbx_seq_one_letter_code
_entity_poly.pdbx_strand_id
1 'polypeptide(L)'
;NANLGDAESCAAQARSLAAQGAAIIDLGGESTRPGAEIIWEGDELQRVLPVVHALRESGLVLSLDTRKAAVMAQGLAAGAHIINDVSALLYDDRALDAVRAKTCPVVLMHFPGTPQDPHSNDVYGDALTDVYDWLESRIAAVAAAGIDRQRIIADPGIGFGKRQVAHNLQILNGLSLFHTLGVPILFGASRKRLIGALSNEAAADQRLGGSLALALKAAEQGAQIIRVHDVFETAQALRVWRGLRDTALVPSTTLA
;
A
#
# COMPACT_ATOMS: atom_id res chain seq x y z
N ASN A 1 6.00 3.33 13.20
CA ASN A 1 5.65 2.07 13.86
C ASN A 1 5.25 2.39 15.29
N ALA A 2 3.94 2.62 15.51
CA ALA A 2 3.41 2.59 16.86
C ALA A 2 3.67 1.18 17.41
N ASN A 3 4.17 1.13 18.63
CA ASN A 3 4.24 -0.12 19.37
C ASN A 3 2.77 -0.51 19.62
N LEU A 4 2.24 -1.50 18.90
CA LEU A 4 0.83 -1.95 19.03
C LEU A 4 0.53 -2.56 20.43
N GLY A 5 1.34 -2.25 21.45
CA GLY A 5 1.12 -2.66 22.82
C GLY A 5 -0.01 -1.96 23.56
N ASP A 6 -0.49 -0.83 23.03
CA ASP A 6 -1.66 -0.12 23.54
C ASP A 6 -2.65 0.15 22.40
N ALA A 7 -3.71 -0.63 22.37
CA ALA A 7 -4.75 -0.56 21.33
C ALA A 7 -5.43 0.83 21.27
N GLU A 8 -5.63 1.48 22.41
CA GLU A 8 -6.26 2.79 22.45
C GLU A 8 -5.35 3.89 21.89
N SER A 9 -4.06 3.84 22.18
CA SER A 9 -3.06 4.74 21.59
C SER A 9 -3.01 4.60 20.07
N CYS A 10 -3.01 3.37 19.56
CA CYS A 10 -3.07 3.10 18.11
C CYS A 10 -4.38 3.58 17.49
N ALA A 11 -5.51 3.37 18.15
CA ALA A 11 -6.80 3.85 17.69
C ALA A 11 -6.87 5.38 17.70
N ALA A 12 -6.31 6.05 18.71
CA ALA A 12 -6.19 7.50 18.75
C ALA A 12 -5.32 8.04 17.61
N GLN A 13 -4.20 7.38 17.31
CA GLN A 13 -3.37 7.72 16.16
C GLN A 13 -4.13 7.54 14.84
N ALA A 14 -4.87 6.46 14.65
CA ALA A 14 -5.69 6.21 13.48
C ALA A 14 -6.73 7.34 13.27
N ARG A 15 -7.44 7.72 14.33
CA ARG A 15 -8.38 8.86 14.30
C ARG A 15 -7.67 10.18 13.95
N SER A 16 -6.49 10.40 14.49
CA SER A 16 -5.68 11.60 14.17
C SER A 16 -5.27 11.62 12.70
N LEU A 17 -4.81 10.50 12.13
CA LEU A 17 -4.46 10.40 10.70
C LEU A 17 -5.69 10.65 9.81
N ALA A 18 -6.85 10.13 10.18
CA ALA A 18 -8.10 10.39 9.46
C ALA A 18 -8.48 11.88 9.50
N ALA A 19 -8.35 12.53 10.66
CA ALA A 19 -8.59 13.98 10.80
C ALA A 19 -7.60 14.82 9.96
N GLN A 20 -6.39 14.32 9.70
CA GLN A 20 -5.41 14.92 8.81
C GLN A 20 -5.73 14.71 7.32
N GLY A 21 -6.66 13.82 6.99
CA GLY A 21 -7.15 13.59 5.63
C GLY A 21 -6.88 12.20 5.06
N ALA A 22 -6.48 11.22 5.87
CA ALA A 22 -6.40 9.84 5.41
C ALA A 22 -7.83 9.29 5.17
N ALA A 23 -8.06 8.73 3.99
CA ALA A 23 -9.32 8.06 3.63
C ALA A 23 -9.32 6.58 4.06
N ILE A 24 -8.14 5.97 4.15
CA ILE A 24 -7.94 4.57 4.54
C ILE A 24 -6.84 4.54 5.60
N ILE A 25 -7.06 3.79 6.67
CA ILE A 25 -6.06 3.52 7.70
C ILE A 25 -5.54 2.10 7.52
N ASP A 26 -4.23 1.97 7.31
CA ASP A 26 -3.57 0.67 7.10
C ASP A 26 -2.92 0.19 8.39
N LEU A 27 -3.37 -0.95 8.89
CA LEU A 27 -2.98 -1.54 10.18
C LEU A 27 -2.16 -2.80 9.92
N GLY A 28 -0.94 -2.86 10.44
CA GLY A 28 -0.07 -4.02 10.32
C GLY A 28 0.54 -4.45 11.65
N GLY A 29 0.44 -5.72 12.00
CA GLY A 29 1.02 -6.29 13.23
C GLY A 29 2.42 -6.84 13.04
N GLU A 30 2.84 -7.12 11.80
CA GLU A 30 4.16 -7.63 11.42
C GLU A 30 4.93 -6.57 10.62
N SER A 31 6.23 -6.48 10.82
CA SER A 31 7.09 -5.63 9.99
C SER A 31 7.52 -6.38 8.72
N THR A 32 7.27 -5.79 7.56
CA THR A 32 7.71 -6.33 6.25
C THR A 32 9.03 -5.71 5.76
N ARG A 33 9.79 -5.03 6.65
CA ARG A 33 11.10 -4.46 6.31
C ARG A 33 12.14 -5.56 6.10
N PRO A 34 13.16 -5.33 5.25
CA PRO A 34 14.24 -6.29 5.11
C PRO A 34 14.86 -6.67 6.45
N GLY A 35 14.99 -7.99 6.70
CA GLY A 35 15.57 -8.53 7.94
C GLY A 35 14.65 -8.48 9.17
N ALA A 36 13.39 -8.11 9.04
CA ALA A 36 12.44 -8.21 10.14
C ALA A 36 12.12 -9.67 10.47
N GLU A 37 12.00 -9.98 11.75
CA GLU A 37 11.58 -11.30 12.20
C GLU A 37 10.12 -11.58 11.80
N ILE A 38 9.90 -12.81 11.32
CA ILE A 38 8.55 -13.32 11.07
C ILE A 38 7.96 -13.67 12.43
N ILE A 39 6.84 -13.08 12.76
CA ILE A 39 6.13 -13.38 14.01
C ILE A 39 5.06 -14.46 13.79
N TRP A 40 4.72 -15.16 14.84
CA TRP A 40 3.62 -16.13 14.82
C TRP A 40 2.27 -15.43 14.60
N GLU A 41 1.34 -16.11 13.87
CA GLU A 41 0.03 -15.54 13.54
C GLU A 41 -0.79 -15.12 14.79
N GLY A 42 -0.65 -15.85 15.90
CA GLY A 42 -1.29 -15.52 17.17
C GLY A 42 -0.81 -14.23 17.78
N ASP A 43 0.49 -13.95 17.71
CA ASP A 43 1.08 -12.68 18.19
C ASP A 43 0.64 -11.50 17.31
N GLU A 44 0.54 -11.72 15.99
CA GLU A 44 0.01 -10.71 15.08
C GLU A 44 -1.46 -10.39 15.38
N LEU A 45 -2.28 -11.42 15.61
CA LEU A 45 -3.67 -11.24 16.01
C LEU A 45 -3.82 -10.47 17.33
N GLN A 46 -3.00 -10.79 18.33
CA GLN A 46 -3.00 -10.04 19.60
C GLN A 46 -2.68 -8.55 19.42
N ARG A 47 -1.89 -8.19 18.41
CA ARG A 47 -1.55 -6.79 18.10
C ARG A 47 -2.66 -6.08 17.34
N VAL A 48 -3.24 -6.71 16.33
CA VAL A 48 -4.16 -6.01 15.38
C VAL A 48 -5.61 -6.03 15.81
N LEU A 49 -6.12 -7.16 16.35
CA LEU A 49 -7.55 -7.29 16.66
C LEU A 49 -8.05 -6.26 17.68
N PRO A 50 -7.35 -5.96 18.78
CA PRO A 50 -7.80 -4.92 19.73
C PRO A 50 -7.94 -3.54 19.07
N VAL A 51 -7.05 -3.19 18.13
CA VAL A 51 -7.11 -1.92 17.40
C VAL A 51 -8.29 -1.91 16.42
N VAL A 52 -8.51 -3.00 15.67
CA VAL A 52 -9.67 -3.12 14.77
C VAL A 52 -10.97 -3.00 15.55
N HIS A 53 -11.08 -3.67 16.71
CA HIS A 53 -12.27 -3.56 17.57
C HIS A 53 -12.50 -2.14 18.09
N ALA A 54 -11.43 -1.43 18.53
CA ALA A 54 -11.53 -0.05 19.02
C ALA A 54 -11.92 0.95 17.92
N LEU A 55 -11.74 0.59 16.65
CA LEU A 55 -12.05 1.43 15.48
C LEU A 55 -13.34 1.00 14.76
N ARG A 56 -13.96 -0.11 15.13
CA ARG A 56 -15.08 -0.71 14.40
C ARG A 56 -16.24 0.25 14.16
N GLU A 57 -16.60 1.04 15.17
CA GLU A 57 -17.74 1.99 15.12
C GLU A 57 -17.29 3.42 14.73
N SER A 58 -16.02 3.60 14.32
CA SER A 58 -15.46 4.93 14.02
C SER A 58 -15.88 5.49 12.65
N GLY A 59 -16.44 4.67 11.77
CA GLY A 59 -16.71 5.02 10.37
C GLY A 59 -15.47 5.07 9.50
N LEU A 60 -14.27 4.71 10.00
CA LEU A 60 -13.03 4.69 9.24
C LEU A 60 -12.95 3.45 8.35
N VAL A 61 -12.40 3.59 7.15
CA VAL A 61 -12.05 2.45 6.30
C VAL A 61 -10.72 1.88 6.77
N LEU A 62 -10.75 0.62 7.24
CA LEU A 62 -9.59 -0.08 7.78
C LEU A 62 -9.03 -1.05 6.75
N SER A 63 -7.75 -0.92 6.41
CA SER A 63 -6.95 -1.88 5.67
C SER A 63 -6.11 -2.68 6.66
N LEU A 64 -5.98 -3.98 6.44
CA LEU A 64 -5.17 -4.88 7.26
C LEU A 64 -3.97 -5.35 6.45
N ASP A 65 -2.77 -4.87 6.82
CA ASP A 65 -1.49 -5.25 6.21
C ASP A 65 -1.03 -6.56 6.86
N THR A 66 -1.28 -7.66 6.16
CA THR A 66 -0.92 -9.01 6.61
C THR A 66 -0.84 -9.99 5.44
N ARG A 67 0.02 -11.01 5.57
CA ARG A 67 0.18 -12.12 4.63
C ARG A 67 -0.33 -13.47 5.17
N LYS A 68 -0.92 -13.48 6.38
CA LYS A 68 -1.38 -14.71 7.06
C LYS A 68 -2.89 -14.85 6.99
N ALA A 69 -3.37 -15.98 6.49
CA ALA A 69 -4.78 -16.25 6.29
C ALA A 69 -5.64 -16.16 7.57
N ALA A 70 -5.10 -16.62 8.70
CA ALA A 70 -5.81 -16.55 9.99
C ALA A 70 -6.02 -15.08 10.42
N VAL A 71 -5.03 -14.22 10.18
CA VAL A 71 -5.11 -12.76 10.49
C VAL A 71 -6.10 -12.08 9.55
N MET A 72 -6.07 -12.41 8.25
CA MET A 72 -7.05 -11.92 7.27
C MET A 72 -8.48 -12.27 7.69
N ALA A 73 -8.75 -13.55 7.98
CA ALA A 73 -10.09 -14.04 8.30
C ALA A 73 -10.66 -13.39 9.57
N GLN A 74 -9.85 -13.33 10.65
CA GLN A 74 -10.27 -12.78 11.93
C GLN A 74 -10.35 -11.24 11.89
N GLY A 75 -9.42 -10.57 11.23
CA GLY A 75 -9.45 -9.12 11.06
C GLY A 75 -10.67 -8.65 10.27
N LEU A 76 -11.02 -9.34 9.17
CA LEU A 76 -12.24 -9.07 8.41
C LEU A 76 -13.50 -9.35 9.24
N ALA A 77 -13.52 -10.39 10.06
CA ALA A 77 -14.63 -10.68 10.97
C ALA A 77 -14.75 -9.61 12.08
N ALA A 78 -13.64 -9.03 12.51
CA ALA A 78 -13.59 -7.97 13.52
C ALA A 78 -14.03 -6.59 12.99
N GLY A 79 -13.99 -6.36 11.66
CA GLY A 79 -14.42 -5.11 11.04
C GLY A 79 -13.39 -4.44 10.12
N ALA A 80 -12.31 -5.12 9.74
CA ALA A 80 -11.44 -4.65 8.67
C ALA A 80 -12.18 -4.72 7.31
N HIS A 81 -11.86 -3.79 6.40
CA HIS A 81 -12.56 -3.62 5.13
C HIS A 81 -11.73 -4.06 3.93
N ILE A 82 -10.41 -3.97 4.01
CA ILE A 82 -9.46 -4.23 2.92
C ILE A 82 -8.37 -5.15 3.45
N ILE A 83 -7.88 -6.07 2.61
CA ILE A 83 -6.64 -6.81 2.88
C ILE A 83 -5.53 -6.20 2.02
N ASN A 84 -4.41 -5.83 2.65
CA ASN A 84 -3.19 -5.40 2.00
C ASN A 84 -2.14 -6.48 2.18
N ASP A 85 -1.82 -7.23 1.12
CA ASP A 85 -0.90 -8.36 1.22
C ASP A 85 0.33 -8.15 0.32
N VAL A 86 1.47 -7.90 0.97
CA VAL A 86 2.77 -7.73 0.30
C VAL A 86 3.26 -8.99 -0.40
N SER A 87 2.67 -10.15 -0.11
CA SER A 87 2.96 -11.42 -0.77
C SER A 87 1.97 -11.78 -1.88
N ALA A 88 1.00 -10.92 -2.17
CA ALA A 88 -0.03 -11.13 -3.19
C ALA A 88 -0.76 -12.47 -3.06
N LEU A 89 -1.09 -12.90 -1.83
CA LEU A 89 -1.74 -14.15 -1.47
C LEU A 89 -0.90 -15.41 -1.81
N LEU A 90 0.44 -15.29 -1.70
CA LEU A 90 1.36 -16.40 -1.98
C LEU A 90 2.11 -16.92 -0.74
N TYR A 91 2.02 -16.21 0.40
CA TYR A 91 2.72 -16.61 1.61
C TYR A 91 2.02 -17.76 2.37
N ASP A 92 0.71 -17.66 2.54
CA ASP A 92 -0.11 -18.67 3.23
C ASP A 92 -1.06 -19.30 2.19
N ASP A 93 -0.97 -20.60 2.01
CA ASP A 93 -1.79 -21.34 1.03
C ASP A 93 -3.30 -21.16 1.24
N ARG A 94 -3.72 -20.78 2.47
CA ARG A 94 -5.12 -20.52 2.82
C ARG A 94 -5.54 -19.05 2.58
N ALA A 95 -4.60 -18.14 2.24
CA ALA A 95 -4.87 -16.72 2.09
C ALA A 95 -5.91 -16.42 1.00
N LEU A 96 -5.78 -17.12 -0.13
CA LEU A 96 -6.74 -17.01 -1.24
C LEU A 96 -8.16 -17.37 -0.81
N ASP A 97 -8.34 -18.47 -0.07
CA ASP A 97 -9.64 -18.91 0.42
C ASP A 97 -10.21 -17.94 1.46
N ALA A 98 -9.37 -17.40 2.34
CA ALA A 98 -9.78 -16.41 3.34
C ALA A 98 -10.35 -15.13 2.69
N VAL A 99 -9.72 -14.64 1.62
CA VAL A 99 -10.18 -13.46 0.87
C VAL A 99 -11.37 -13.80 -0.02
N ARG A 100 -11.39 -14.98 -0.66
CA ARG A 100 -12.50 -15.44 -1.51
C ARG A 100 -13.80 -15.56 -0.73
N ALA A 101 -13.75 -16.04 0.50
CA ALA A 101 -14.91 -16.20 1.38
C ALA A 101 -15.57 -14.87 1.80
N LYS A 102 -14.95 -13.73 1.50
CA LYS A 102 -15.41 -12.38 1.85
C LYS A 102 -15.57 -11.54 0.58
N THR A 103 -16.20 -10.37 0.71
CA THR A 103 -16.38 -9.44 -0.43
C THR A 103 -15.43 -8.24 -0.39
N CYS A 104 -14.39 -8.28 0.45
CA CYS A 104 -13.45 -7.18 0.65
C CYS A 104 -12.54 -6.97 -0.57
N PRO A 105 -12.09 -5.74 -0.84
CA PRO A 105 -10.97 -5.49 -1.72
C PRO A 105 -9.67 -6.11 -1.21
N VAL A 106 -8.76 -6.45 -2.13
CA VAL A 106 -7.43 -6.99 -1.81
C VAL A 106 -6.35 -6.30 -2.63
N VAL A 107 -5.29 -5.88 -1.96
CA VAL A 107 -4.08 -5.35 -2.60
C VAL A 107 -3.14 -6.50 -2.88
N LEU A 108 -2.71 -6.61 -4.13
CA LEU A 108 -1.70 -7.55 -4.59
C LEU A 108 -0.45 -6.76 -4.93
N MET A 109 0.62 -6.93 -4.12
CA MET A 109 1.87 -6.22 -4.35
C MET A 109 2.87 -7.11 -5.11
N HIS A 110 3.54 -6.50 -6.10
CA HIS A 110 4.68 -7.14 -6.77
C HIS A 110 5.89 -7.26 -5.83
N PHE A 111 6.46 -8.45 -5.79
CA PHE A 111 7.75 -8.72 -5.15
C PHE A 111 8.55 -9.71 -6.03
N PRO A 112 9.88 -9.54 -6.16
CA PRO A 112 10.70 -10.40 -7.03
C PRO A 112 11.26 -11.64 -6.30
N GLY A 113 11.19 -11.66 -4.99
CA GLY A 113 11.75 -12.72 -4.15
C GLY A 113 10.81 -13.92 -3.97
N THR A 114 10.91 -14.53 -2.80
CA THR A 114 9.96 -15.56 -2.37
C THR A 114 8.90 -14.95 -1.47
N PRO A 115 7.73 -15.61 -1.29
CA PRO A 115 6.72 -15.11 -0.34
C PRO A 115 7.24 -14.95 1.10
N GLN A 116 8.26 -15.74 1.49
CA GLN A 116 8.93 -15.67 2.79
C GLN A 116 9.92 -14.51 2.88
N ASP A 117 10.63 -14.21 1.77
CA ASP A 117 11.54 -13.08 1.64
C ASP A 117 11.27 -12.31 0.34
N PRO A 118 10.35 -11.32 0.37
CA PRO A 118 9.98 -10.54 -0.81
C PRO A 118 11.09 -9.59 -1.29
N HIS A 119 12.23 -9.56 -0.60
CA HIS A 119 13.39 -8.74 -0.95
C HIS A 119 14.57 -9.55 -1.52
N SER A 120 14.47 -10.87 -1.62
CA SER A 120 15.61 -11.77 -1.89
C SER A 120 16.15 -11.71 -3.30
N ASN A 121 15.38 -11.27 -4.29
CA ASN A 121 15.78 -11.18 -5.68
C ASN A 121 15.62 -9.74 -6.20
N ASP A 122 16.60 -9.25 -6.98
CA ASP A 122 16.62 -7.89 -7.55
C ASP A 122 17.16 -7.96 -9.00
N VAL A 123 16.75 -8.98 -9.75
CA VAL A 123 17.17 -9.18 -11.14
C VAL A 123 16.00 -8.84 -12.06
N TYR A 124 16.18 -7.80 -12.87
CA TYR A 124 15.21 -7.34 -13.87
C TYR A 124 15.90 -7.22 -15.24
N GLY A 125 15.22 -7.63 -16.30
CA GLY A 125 15.56 -7.29 -17.67
C GLY A 125 15.17 -5.83 -17.96
N ASP A 126 13.90 -5.53 -17.78
CA ASP A 126 13.33 -4.19 -17.71
C ASP A 126 12.34 -4.13 -16.54
N ALA A 127 12.63 -3.31 -15.54
CA ALA A 127 11.85 -3.33 -14.29
C ALA A 127 10.39 -2.90 -14.48
N LEU A 128 10.08 -2.07 -15.48
CA LEU A 128 8.71 -1.64 -15.74
C LEU A 128 7.87 -2.78 -16.31
N THR A 129 8.37 -3.42 -17.38
CA THR A 129 7.65 -4.50 -18.06
C THR A 129 7.64 -5.78 -17.23
N ASP A 130 8.73 -6.14 -16.57
CA ASP A 130 8.81 -7.34 -15.73
C ASP A 130 7.80 -7.27 -14.56
N VAL A 131 7.67 -6.09 -13.92
CA VAL A 131 6.68 -5.86 -12.86
C VAL A 131 5.26 -5.86 -13.40
N TYR A 132 5.04 -5.30 -14.59
CA TYR A 132 3.74 -5.31 -15.24
C TYR A 132 3.29 -6.73 -15.55
N ASP A 133 4.12 -7.53 -16.23
CA ASP A 133 3.81 -8.90 -16.65
C ASP A 133 3.54 -9.80 -15.44
N TRP A 134 4.32 -9.63 -14.38
CA TRP A 134 4.10 -10.36 -13.13
C TRP A 134 2.74 -10.03 -12.50
N LEU A 135 2.39 -8.73 -12.41
CA LEU A 135 1.10 -8.30 -11.86
C LEU A 135 -0.07 -8.77 -12.73
N GLU A 136 0.05 -8.68 -14.07
CA GLU A 136 -0.97 -9.18 -14.99
C GLU A 136 -1.23 -10.66 -14.76
N SER A 137 -0.17 -11.47 -14.72
CA SER A 137 -0.25 -12.91 -14.47
C SER A 137 -0.87 -13.20 -13.11
N ARG A 138 -0.48 -12.45 -12.06
CA ARG A 138 -0.99 -12.66 -10.71
C ARG A 138 -2.46 -12.28 -10.58
N ILE A 139 -2.88 -11.15 -11.15
CA ILE A 139 -4.28 -10.71 -11.20
C ILE A 139 -5.13 -11.76 -11.93
N ALA A 140 -4.66 -12.27 -13.07
CA ALA A 140 -5.36 -13.30 -13.83
C ALA A 140 -5.51 -14.59 -12.99
N ALA A 141 -4.47 -15.04 -12.30
CA ALA A 141 -4.51 -16.22 -11.44
C ALA A 141 -5.50 -16.06 -10.26
N VAL A 142 -5.49 -14.90 -9.60
CA VAL A 142 -6.39 -14.59 -8.47
C VAL A 142 -7.84 -14.49 -8.94
N ALA A 143 -8.08 -13.89 -10.11
CA ALA A 143 -9.42 -13.83 -10.72
C ALA A 143 -9.92 -15.21 -11.10
N ALA A 144 -9.09 -16.06 -11.73
CA ALA A 144 -9.43 -17.43 -12.09
C ALA A 144 -9.75 -18.30 -10.86
N ALA A 145 -9.16 -17.98 -9.71
CA ALA A 145 -9.47 -18.64 -8.44
C ALA A 145 -10.78 -18.17 -7.79
N GLY A 146 -11.54 -17.28 -8.44
CA GLY A 146 -12.88 -16.86 -8.04
C GLY A 146 -12.95 -15.56 -7.21
N ILE A 147 -11.89 -14.76 -7.19
CA ILE A 147 -11.94 -13.39 -6.64
C ILE A 147 -12.30 -12.44 -7.78
N ASP A 148 -13.41 -11.69 -7.63
CA ASP A 148 -13.84 -10.71 -8.62
C ASP A 148 -12.71 -9.69 -8.89
N ARG A 149 -12.40 -9.48 -10.16
CA ARG A 149 -11.37 -8.54 -10.61
C ARG A 149 -11.60 -7.11 -10.08
N GLN A 150 -12.86 -6.71 -9.90
CA GLN A 150 -13.22 -5.39 -9.35
C GLN A 150 -12.78 -5.20 -7.89
N ARG A 151 -12.45 -6.28 -7.19
CA ARG A 151 -11.96 -6.25 -5.81
C ARG A 151 -10.44 -6.16 -5.73
N ILE A 152 -9.73 -6.33 -6.84
CA ILE A 152 -8.27 -6.39 -6.87
C ILE A 152 -7.70 -4.97 -7.03
N ILE A 153 -6.68 -4.65 -6.26
CA ILE A 153 -5.88 -3.43 -6.32
C ILE A 153 -4.43 -3.88 -6.56
N ALA A 154 -3.76 -3.30 -7.56
CA ALA A 154 -2.37 -3.63 -7.85
C ALA A 154 -1.41 -2.63 -7.18
N ASP A 155 -0.32 -3.14 -6.58
CA ASP A 155 0.80 -2.34 -6.09
C ASP A 155 2.10 -2.79 -6.79
N PRO A 156 2.78 -1.91 -7.52
CA PRO A 156 4.06 -2.25 -8.18
C PRO A 156 5.21 -2.50 -7.21
N GLY A 157 5.01 -2.34 -5.90
CA GLY A 157 5.96 -2.74 -4.86
C GLY A 157 7.26 -1.92 -4.87
N ILE A 158 7.19 -0.59 -4.94
CA ILE A 158 8.36 0.29 -4.89
C ILE A 158 9.22 -0.04 -3.67
N GLY A 159 10.52 -0.28 -3.89
CA GLY A 159 11.50 -0.60 -2.84
C GLY A 159 11.50 -2.08 -2.38
N PHE A 160 10.53 -2.90 -2.77
CA PHE A 160 10.54 -4.33 -2.48
C PHE A 160 11.36 -5.07 -3.54
N GLY A 161 12.52 -5.61 -3.14
CA GLY A 161 13.47 -6.26 -4.03
C GLY A 161 13.99 -5.42 -5.19
N LYS A 162 13.77 -4.12 -5.16
CA LYS A 162 14.24 -3.14 -6.14
C LYS A 162 15.30 -2.25 -5.49
N ARG A 163 16.48 -2.86 -5.21
CA ARG A 163 17.60 -2.21 -4.52
C ARG A 163 18.21 -1.09 -5.35
N GLN A 164 18.23 -1.24 -6.67
CA GLN A 164 18.70 -0.21 -7.58
C GLN A 164 17.67 0.91 -7.68
N VAL A 165 18.12 2.16 -7.51
CA VAL A 165 17.28 3.35 -7.64
C VAL A 165 16.64 3.41 -9.02
N ALA A 166 17.40 3.07 -10.06
CA ALA A 166 16.94 3.08 -11.45
C ALA A 166 15.66 2.25 -11.67
N HIS A 167 15.56 1.03 -11.11
CA HIS A 167 14.39 0.17 -11.24
C HIS A 167 13.12 0.84 -10.68
N ASN A 168 13.25 1.49 -9.50
CA ASN A 168 12.12 2.21 -8.90
C ASN A 168 11.71 3.43 -9.74
N LEU A 169 12.67 4.15 -10.31
CA LEU A 169 12.41 5.31 -11.17
C LEU A 169 11.81 4.91 -12.52
N GLN A 170 12.23 3.78 -13.11
CA GLN A 170 11.61 3.24 -14.32
C GLN A 170 10.13 2.94 -14.09
N ILE A 171 9.78 2.25 -13.01
CA ILE A 171 8.41 1.93 -12.65
C ILE A 171 7.60 3.21 -12.41
N LEU A 172 8.14 4.18 -11.68
CA LEU A 172 7.44 5.44 -11.41
C LEU A 172 7.22 6.25 -12.69
N ASN A 173 8.21 6.31 -13.57
CA ASN A 173 8.07 7.04 -14.84
C ASN A 173 7.06 6.39 -15.79
N GLY A 174 6.91 5.08 -15.73
CA GLY A 174 5.94 4.32 -16.53
C GLY A 174 4.68 3.92 -15.76
N LEU A 175 4.38 4.51 -14.60
CA LEU A 175 3.28 4.08 -13.73
C LEU A 175 1.91 4.08 -14.44
N SER A 176 1.69 4.98 -15.39
CA SER A 176 0.47 5.03 -16.19
C SER A 176 0.21 3.76 -17.01
N LEU A 177 1.24 2.98 -17.36
CA LEU A 177 1.09 1.68 -18.04
C LEU A 177 0.23 0.72 -17.21
N PHE A 178 0.36 0.73 -15.88
CA PHE A 178 -0.36 -0.21 -15.01
C PHE A 178 -1.89 -0.04 -15.03
N HIS A 179 -2.42 1.07 -15.57
CA HIS A 179 -3.88 1.23 -15.75
C HIS A 179 -4.45 0.24 -16.76
N THR A 180 -3.64 -0.25 -17.70
CA THR A 180 -4.05 -1.28 -18.67
C THR A 180 -4.29 -2.65 -17.99
N LEU A 181 -3.83 -2.85 -16.76
CA LEU A 181 -4.23 -3.99 -15.92
C LEU A 181 -5.74 -3.98 -15.60
N GLY A 182 -6.44 -2.85 -15.78
CA GLY A 182 -7.88 -2.73 -15.54
C GLY A 182 -8.30 -2.85 -14.08
N VAL A 183 -7.39 -2.56 -13.14
CA VAL A 183 -7.61 -2.52 -11.69
C VAL A 183 -7.03 -1.23 -11.11
N PRO A 184 -7.52 -0.74 -9.94
CA PRO A 184 -6.91 0.41 -9.27
C PRO A 184 -5.45 0.16 -8.90
N ILE A 185 -4.65 1.25 -8.87
CA ILE A 185 -3.23 1.23 -8.52
C ILE A 185 -3.04 1.86 -7.16
N LEU A 186 -2.40 1.10 -6.24
CA LEU A 186 -1.84 1.60 -5.00
C LEU A 186 -0.35 1.90 -5.19
N PHE A 187 0.10 3.05 -4.72
CA PHE A 187 1.49 3.48 -4.77
C PHE A 187 2.01 3.86 -3.38
N GLY A 188 3.08 3.21 -2.94
CA GLY A 188 3.68 3.41 -1.62
C GLY A 188 5.20 3.64 -1.69
N ALA A 189 5.64 4.90 -1.76
CA ALA A 189 7.07 5.25 -1.79
C ALA A 189 7.52 6.15 -0.63
N SER A 190 6.62 6.49 0.29
CA SER A 190 6.88 7.42 1.40
C SER A 190 8.04 6.95 2.27
N ARG A 191 9.00 7.84 2.50
CA ARG A 191 10.21 7.66 3.33
C ARG A 191 11.12 6.51 2.89
N LYS A 192 10.91 5.89 1.70
CA LYS A 192 11.70 4.75 1.23
C LYS A 192 13.14 5.14 0.88
N ARG A 193 14.02 4.12 0.87
CA ARG A 193 15.47 4.28 0.69
C ARG A 193 15.84 5.01 -0.59
N LEU A 194 15.07 4.83 -1.68
CA LEU A 194 15.35 5.52 -2.96
C LEU A 194 15.42 7.06 -2.80
N ILE A 195 14.61 7.63 -1.88
CA ILE A 195 14.62 9.07 -1.60
C ILE A 195 15.95 9.47 -0.95
N GLY A 196 16.39 8.69 0.06
CA GLY A 196 17.69 8.91 0.69
C GLY A 196 18.83 8.85 -0.32
N ALA A 197 18.86 7.81 -1.15
CA ALA A 197 19.89 7.62 -2.17
C ALA A 197 19.95 8.76 -3.22
N LEU A 198 18.84 9.44 -3.47
CA LEU A 198 18.77 10.62 -4.34
C LEU A 198 19.02 11.95 -3.60
N SER A 199 19.08 11.93 -2.28
CA SER A 199 19.13 13.12 -1.41
C SER A 199 20.25 13.01 -0.39
N ASN A 200 21.48 12.78 -0.82
CA ASN A 200 22.68 12.70 0.03
C ASN A 200 22.51 11.76 1.24
N GLU A 201 21.94 10.59 1.02
CA GLU A 201 21.67 9.55 2.03
C GLU A 201 20.82 10.04 3.21
N ALA A 202 19.87 10.95 2.95
CA ALA A 202 19.00 11.51 3.97
C ALA A 202 18.33 10.41 4.83
N ALA A 203 18.28 10.61 6.14
CA ALA A 203 17.62 9.73 7.08
C ALA A 203 16.10 9.67 6.83
N ALA A 204 15.42 8.59 7.26
CA ALA A 204 14.02 8.33 6.91
C ALA A 204 13.05 9.45 7.34
N ASP A 205 13.32 10.10 8.47
CA ASP A 205 12.57 11.24 9.01
C ASP A 205 12.82 12.55 8.26
N GLN A 206 13.89 12.62 7.47
CA GLN A 206 14.26 13.80 6.65
C GLN A 206 13.79 13.67 5.19
N ARG A 207 13.01 12.65 4.84
CA ARG A 207 12.58 12.34 3.46
C ARG A 207 11.22 12.90 3.08
N LEU A 208 10.69 13.88 3.82
CA LEU A 208 9.35 14.44 3.56
C LEU A 208 9.27 15.04 2.15
N GLY A 209 10.18 15.94 1.76
CA GLY A 209 10.15 16.58 0.44
C GLY A 209 10.16 15.56 -0.72
N GLY A 210 11.03 14.54 -0.65
CA GLY A 210 11.06 13.46 -1.63
C GLY A 210 9.79 12.61 -1.62
N SER A 211 9.21 12.35 -0.43
CA SER A 211 7.94 11.62 -0.31
C SER A 211 6.79 12.36 -1.00
N LEU A 212 6.71 13.69 -0.84
CA LEU A 212 5.73 14.54 -1.50
C LEU A 212 5.92 14.56 -3.02
N ALA A 213 7.17 14.72 -3.49
CA ALA A 213 7.48 14.71 -4.92
C ALA A 213 7.03 13.40 -5.60
N LEU A 214 7.31 12.25 -4.97
CA LEU A 214 6.89 10.95 -5.48
C LEU A 214 5.37 10.73 -5.40
N ALA A 215 4.71 11.22 -4.35
CA ALA A 215 3.26 11.16 -4.22
C ALA A 215 2.54 11.99 -5.29
N LEU A 216 3.00 13.22 -5.55
CA LEU A 216 2.45 14.08 -6.60
C LEU A 216 2.69 13.48 -7.99
N LYS A 217 3.88 12.91 -8.25
CA LYS A 217 4.18 12.24 -9.51
C LYS A 217 3.29 11.03 -9.74
N ALA A 218 3.04 10.22 -8.70
CA ALA A 218 2.12 9.09 -8.79
C ALA A 218 0.67 9.53 -9.04
N ALA A 219 0.22 10.60 -8.37
CA ALA A 219 -1.10 11.19 -8.61
C ALA A 219 -1.26 11.74 -10.03
N GLU A 220 -0.23 12.42 -10.56
CA GLU A 220 -0.19 12.89 -11.95
C GLU A 220 -0.32 11.75 -12.96
N GLN A 221 0.29 10.60 -12.66
CA GLN A 221 0.19 9.40 -13.47
C GLN A 221 -1.07 8.56 -13.19
N GLY A 222 -1.98 9.04 -12.34
CA GLY A 222 -3.30 8.47 -12.14
C GLY A 222 -3.41 7.42 -11.03
N ALA A 223 -2.41 7.23 -10.15
CA ALA A 223 -2.55 6.33 -9.01
C ALA A 223 -3.76 6.71 -8.15
N GLN A 224 -4.63 5.74 -7.87
CA GLN A 224 -5.88 5.96 -7.13
C GLN A 224 -5.68 5.97 -5.63
N ILE A 225 -4.67 5.23 -5.13
CA ILE A 225 -4.37 5.12 -3.70
C ILE A 225 -2.88 5.44 -3.50
N ILE A 226 -2.58 6.38 -2.60
CA ILE A 226 -1.22 6.75 -2.24
C ILE A 226 -1.02 6.45 -0.76
N ARG A 227 -0.15 5.46 -0.46
CA ARG A 227 0.16 5.01 0.90
C ARG A 227 1.34 5.81 1.46
N VAL A 228 1.10 6.56 2.54
CA VAL A 228 2.07 7.52 3.09
C VAL A 228 2.16 7.46 4.61
N HIS A 229 3.27 7.99 5.16
CA HIS A 229 3.45 8.22 6.60
C HIS A 229 3.00 9.64 6.99
N ASP A 230 3.26 10.63 6.14
CA ASP A 230 3.05 12.07 6.41
C ASP A 230 1.73 12.49 5.76
N VAL A 231 0.61 12.18 6.46
CA VAL A 231 -0.74 12.32 5.89
C VAL A 231 -1.11 13.78 5.67
N PHE A 232 -0.91 14.64 6.67
CA PHE A 232 -1.31 16.04 6.58
C PHE A 232 -0.65 16.75 5.39
N GLU A 233 0.68 16.63 5.29
CA GLU A 233 1.49 17.27 4.24
C GLU A 233 1.15 16.70 2.86
N THR A 234 0.95 15.39 2.78
CA THR A 234 0.59 14.75 1.50
C THR A 234 -0.82 15.16 1.06
N ALA A 235 -1.79 15.17 1.98
CA ALA A 235 -3.15 15.59 1.68
C ALA A 235 -3.20 17.07 1.25
N GLN A 236 -2.42 17.94 1.90
CA GLN A 236 -2.28 19.33 1.51
C GLN A 236 -1.69 19.48 0.09
N ALA A 237 -0.58 18.77 -0.18
CA ALA A 237 0.07 18.81 -1.48
C ALA A 237 -0.86 18.32 -2.60
N LEU A 238 -1.59 17.22 -2.38
CA LEU A 238 -2.56 16.68 -3.34
C LEU A 238 -3.75 17.62 -3.58
N ARG A 239 -4.25 18.31 -2.55
CA ARG A 239 -5.32 19.31 -2.71
C ARG A 239 -4.86 20.50 -3.56
N VAL A 240 -3.65 20.99 -3.31
CA VAL A 240 -3.08 22.09 -4.12
C VAL A 240 -2.87 21.65 -5.57
N TRP A 241 -2.26 20.48 -5.78
CA TRP A 241 -2.07 19.91 -7.12
C TRP A 241 -3.41 19.73 -7.86
N ARG A 242 -4.42 19.20 -7.18
CA ARG A 242 -5.77 19.01 -7.73
C ARG A 242 -6.39 20.36 -8.10
N GLY A 243 -6.28 21.39 -7.25
CA GLY A 243 -6.75 22.73 -7.55
C GLY A 243 -6.12 23.32 -8.80
N LEU A 244 -4.79 23.17 -8.97
CA LEU A 244 -4.08 23.60 -10.17
C LEU A 244 -4.57 22.87 -11.43
N ARG A 245 -4.72 21.55 -11.36
CA ARG A 245 -5.22 20.73 -12.47
C ARG A 245 -6.66 21.10 -12.86
N ASP A 246 -7.54 21.22 -11.87
CA ASP A 246 -8.96 21.47 -12.11
C ASP A 246 -9.18 22.89 -12.64
N THR A 247 -8.39 23.87 -12.20
CA THR A 247 -8.40 25.26 -12.73
C THR A 247 -8.03 25.31 -14.20
N ALA A 248 -7.12 24.46 -14.67
CA ALA A 248 -6.75 24.38 -16.08
C ALA A 248 -7.88 23.83 -16.98
N LEU A 249 -8.88 23.17 -16.39
CA LEU A 249 -10.00 22.54 -17.09
C LEU A 249 -11.29 23.37 -17.05
N VAL A 250 -11.35 24.46 -16.26
CA VAL A 250 -12.54 25.28 -16.03
C VAL A 250 -12.28 26.72 -16.51
N PRO A 251 -13.21 27.39 -17.21
CA PRO A 251 -13.08 28.80 -17.57
C PRO A 251 -12.87 29.68 -16.31
N SER A 252 -12.02 30.70 -16.41
CA SER A 252 -11.61 31.58 -15.31
C SER A 252 -12.77 32.30 -14.59
N THR A 253 -13.96 32.32 -15.18
CA THR A 253 -15.18 32.93 -14.61
C THR A 253 -15.87 32.09 -13.54
N THR A 254 -15.42 30.85 -13.28
CA THR A 254 -16.08 29.90 -12.35
C THR A 254 -15.33 29.77 -11.01
N LEU A 255 -14.24 30.54 -10.80
CA LEU A 255 -13.35 30.48 -9.62
C LEU A 255 -13.51 31.68 -8.68
N ALA A 256 -14.65 32.33 -8.67
CA ALA A 256 -14.98 33.42 -7.76
C ALA A 256 -15.68 32.90 -6.51
#